data_5848d06d2c6a5bc535d6a9ffa84a8052
#
_entry.id   5848d06d2c6a5bc535d6a9ffa84a8052
#
_cell.length_a   1.000
_cell.length_b   1.000
_cell.length_c   1.000
_cell.angle_alpha   90.00
_cell.angle_beta   90.00
_cell.angle_gamma   90.00
#
_symmetry.space_group_name_H-M   'P 1'
#
loop_
_entity.id
_entity.type
_entity.pdbx_description
1 polymer ?
#
loop_
_entity_poly.entity_id
_entity_poly.type
_entity_poly.pdbx_seq_one_letter_code
_entity_poly.pdbx_strand_id
1 'polypeptide(L)'
;KKLKMPLSICLGIGSSQGAHLGTNALSQYVDYVANFSQVSVSAAAGNEGNTRNHSTGIFSQGREQIVTELRVAEREQGFTIEFWGEPPEIYELSIQSPTGEILEVSSSIGSRTQELSFVFVETKVYVNYILIERQTGYSLVYIRFFHPASGIWKIFTQARNQQNVQFHIWLPVEGLISQDTYFLEPSPYTTVTAPG
;
A
#
# COMPACT_ATOMS: atom_id res chain seq x y z
N LYS A 1 -26.53 6.69 22.79
CA LYS A 1 -27.55 5.66 22.61
C LYS A 1 -28.90 6.22 23.14
N LYS A 2 -29.78 6.73 22.25
CA LYS A 2 -31.10 7.25 22.63
C LYS A 2 -32.12 6.12 22.85
N LEU A 3 -31.96 4.98 22.18
CA LEU A 3 -32.82 3.82 22.31
C LEU A 3 -32.22 2.80 23.28
N LYS A 4 -33.03 2.30 24.21
CA LYS A 4 -32.66 1.24 25.16
C LYS A 4 -32.76 -0.15 24.52
N MET A 5 -32.32 -0.27 23.27
CA MET A 5 -32.38 -1.52 22.48
C MET A 5 -30.97 -1.97 22.10
N PRO A 6 -30.75 -3.27 21.96
CA PRO A 6 -29.52 -3.77 21.31
C PRO A 6 -29.34 -3.17 19.92
N LEU A 7 -28.08 -2.92 19.54
CA LEU A 7 -27.72 -2.35 18.25
C LEU A 7 -26.75 -3.30 17.55
N SER A 8 -27.08 -3.72 16.35
CA SER A 8 -26.16 -4.40 15.44
C SER A 8 -25.80 -3.48 14.28
N ILE A 9 -24.52 -3.30 14.05
CA ILE A 9 -23.97 -2.47 12.97
C ILE A 9 -23.27 -3.39 12.00
N CYS A 10 -23.60 -3.28 10.70
CA CYS A 10 -22.91 -3.98 9.64
C CYS A 10 -22.21 -2.96 8.72
N LEU A 11 -20.88 -3.10 8.57
CA LEU A 11 -20.06 -2.24 7.72
C LEU A 11 -19.62 -3.03 6.49
N GLY A 12 -20.31 -2.80 5.36
CA GLY A 12 -20.01 -3.42 4.06
C GLY A 12 -19.09 -2.56 3.18
N ILE A 13 -18.15 -1.85 3.80
CA ILE A 13 -17.19 -0.98 3.12
C ILE A 13 -15.77 -1.38 3.52
N GLY A 14 -14.79 -1.04 2.69
CA GLY A 14 -13.40 -1.31 3.00
C GLY A 14 -12.44 -0.52 2.12
N SER A 15 -11.19 -0.53 2.50
CA SER A 15 -10.08 0.09 1.77
C SER A 15 -8.88 -0.85 1.85
N SER A 16 -8.09 -0.95 0.80
CA SER A 16 -6.80 -1.63 0.81
C SER A 16 -5.66 -0.74 1.30
N GLN A 17 -5.94 0.54 1.56
CA GLN A 17 -4.94 1.48 2.07
C GLN A 17 -4.87 1.45 3.60
N GLY A 18 -3.65 1.52 4.13
CA GLY A 18 -3.38 1.46 5.56
C GLY A 18 -2.48 0.28 5.94
N ALA A 19 -2.15 0.19 7.22
CA ALA A 19 -1.15 -0.76 7.73
C ALA A 19 -1.63 -2.21 7.85
N HIS A 20 -2.91 -2.50 7.65
CA HIS A 20 -3.52 -3.84 7.88
C HIS A 20 -3.28 -4.42 9.29
N LEU A 21 -3.11 -3.54 10.28
CA LEU A 21 -2.85 -3.89 11.69
C LEU A 21 -3.98 -3.45 12.64
N GLY A 22 -5.11 -2.99 12.10
CA GLY A 22 -6.21 -2.46 12.91
C GLY A 22 -5.91 -1.12 13.61
N THR A 23 -4.81 -0.47 13.26
CA THR A 23 -4.33 0.76 13.92
C THR A 23 -4.87 2.05 13.30
N ASN A 24 -5.55 1.97 12.15
CA ASN A 24 -6.13 3.16 11.52
C ASN A 24 -7.29 3.73 12.36
N ALA A 25 -7.60 5.01 12.14
CA ALA A 25 -8.60 5.72 12.93
C ALA A 25 -10.01 5.09 12.86
N LEU A 26 -10.38 4.51 11.71
CA LEU A 26 -11.69 3.86 11.56
C LEU A 26 -11.76 2.56 12.36
N SER A 27 -10.74 1.71 12.31
CA SER A 27 -10.66 0.47 13.08
C SER A 27 -10.70 0.77 14.59
N GLN A 28 -9.93 1.77 15.07
CA GLN A 28 -9.98 2.20 16.45
C GLN A 28 -11.34 2.72 16.88
N TYR A 29 -12.03 3.43 15.98
CA TYR A 29 -13.40 3.90 16.26
C TYR A 29 -14.41 2.75 16.31
N VAL A 30 -14.26 1.75 15.45
CA VAL A 30 -15.08 0.53 15.49
C VAL A 30 -14.87 -0.20 16.81
N ASP A 31 -13.63 -0.38 17.26
CA ASP A 31 -13.32 -0.96 18.56
C ASP A 31 -13.95 -0.18 19.71
N TYR A 32 -13.83 1.16 19.67
CA TYR A 32 -14.48 2.01 20.68
C TYR A 32 -15.99 1.81 20.72
N VAL A 33 -16.65 1.76 19.56
CA VAL A 33 -18.11 1.56 19.48
C VAL A 33 -18.51 0.16 19.92
N ALA A 34 -17.73 -0.87 19.57
CA ALA A 34 -18.01 -2.27 19.95
C ALA A 34 -17.91 -2.51 21.46
N ASN A 35 -17.17 -1.68 22.18
CA ASN A 35 -17.08 -1.75 23.64
C ASN A 35 -18.33 -1.24 24.38
N PHE A 36 -19.30 -0.62 23.71
CA PHE A 36 -20.55 -0.24 24.37
C PHE A 36 -21.42 -1.49 24.63
N SER A 37 -22.03 -1.54 25.79
CA SER A 37 -22.98 -2.61 26.16
C SER A 37 -24.13 -2.70 25.14
N GLN A 38 -24.51 -3.91 24.74
CA GLN A 38 -25.56 -4.20 23.76
C GLN A 38 -25.28 -3.60 22.36
N VAL A 39 -24.03 -3.45 21.99
CA VAL A 39 -23.61 -3.11 20.62
C VAL A 39 -22.81 -4.26 20.04
N SER A 40 -23.11 -4.62 18.81
CA SER A 40 -22.34 -5.56 18.02
C SER A 40 -21.96 -4.91 16.70
N VAL A 41 -20.73 -5.04 16.26
CA VAL A 41 -20.25 -4.55 14.97
C VAL A 41 -19.72 -5.71 14.16
N SER A 42 -20.13 -5.80 12.90
CA SER A 42 -19.60 -6.71 11.90
C SER A 42 -19.01 -5.92 10.75
N ALA A 43 -17.79 -6.19 10.38
CA ALA A 43 -17.11 -5.56 9.27
C ALA A 43 -16.79 -6.58 8.18
N ALA A 44 -16.85 -6.15 6.92
CA ALA A 44 -16.45 -6.98 5.80
C ALA A 44 -14.93 -7.10 5.74
N ALA A 45 -14.43 -8.32 5.53
CA ALA A 45 -13.00 -8.56 5.31
C ALA A 45 -12.54 -8.22 3.86
N GLY A 46 -13.48 -7.92 2.96
CA GLY A 46 -13.21 -7.65 1.55
C GLY A 46 -13.42 -8.88 0.66
N ASN A 47 -13.36 -8.65 -0.64
CA ASN A 47 -13.56 -9.64 -1.68
C ASN A 47 -12.50 -9.56 -2.79
N GLU A 48 -11.37 -8.94 -2.49
CA GLU A 48 -10.29 -8.60 -3.43
C GLU A 48 -9.32 -9.78 -3.71
N GLY A 49 -9.67 -11.02 -3.35
CA GLY A 49 -8.79 -12.20 -3.44
C GLY A 49 -8.19 -12.48 -4.82
N ASN A 50 -8.83 -12.01 -5.89
CA ASN A 50 -8.39 -12.22 -7.27
C ASN A 50 -7.91 -10.94 -7.99
N THR A 51 -7.89 -9.80 -7.32
CA THR A 51 -7.61 -8.50 -7.94
C THR A 51 -6.13 -8.22 -8.14
N ARG A 52 -5.24 -9.03 -7.55
CA ARG A 52 -3.78 -8.86 -7.60
C ARG A 52 -3.30 -7.49 -7.10
N ASN A 53 -4.01 -6.92 -6.12
CA ASN A 53 -3.76 -5.57 -5.59
C ASN A 53 -2.67 -5.54 -4.52
N HIS A 54 -2.16 -6.69 -4.09
CA HIS A 54 -1.17 -6.80 -3.04
C HIS A 54 0.03 -7.62 -3.50
N SER A 55 1.22 -7.13 -3.19
CA SER A 55 2.47 -7.86 -3.32
C SER A 55 3.27 -7.75 -2.02
N THR A 56 4.10 -8.73 -1.74
CA THR A 56 4.94 -8.76 -0.55
C THR A 56 6.35 -9.22 -0.91
N GLY A 57 7.32 -8.78 -0.15
CA GLY A 57 8.68 -9.26 -0.24
C GLY A 57 9.27 -9.53 1.13
N ILE A 58 10.04 -10.60 1.21
CA ILE A 58 10.74 -11.00 2.43
C ILE A 58 12.24 -10.97 2.14
N PHE A 59 12.98 -10.13 2.88
CA PHE A 59 14.42 -10.15 2.89
C PHE A 59 14.87 -11.25 3.84
N SER A 60 15.65 -12.17 3.31
CA SER A 60 16.35 -13.19 4.09
C SER A 60 17.85 -13.02 3.89
N GLN A 61 18.64 -13.64 4.73
CA GLN A 61 20.09 -13.56 4.66
C GLN A 61 20.62 -13.85 3.23
N GLY A 62 21.37 -12.89 2.66
CA GLY A 62 21.95 -12.99 1.32
C GLY A 62 21.06 -12.48 0.18
N ARG A 63 19.86 -12.00 0.45
CA ARG A 63 19.01 -11.37 -0.57
C ARG A 63 19.18 -9.85 -0.53
N GLU A 64 19.83 -9.32 -1.54
CA GLU A 64 20.18 -7.89 -1.59
C GLU A 64 19.07 -7.02 -2.17
N GLN A 65 18.28 -7.54 -3.11
CA GLN A 65 17.24 -6.77 -3.80
C GLN A 65 16.02 -7.63 -4.12
N ILE A 66 14.84 -7.01 -4.03
CA ILE A 66 13.57 -7.58 -4.49
C ILE A 66 12.99 -6.66 -5.57
N VAL A 67 12.49 -7.27 -6.64
CA VAL A 67 11.83 -6.55 -7.73
C VAL A 67 10.33 -6.88 -7.69
N THR A 68 9.51 -5.85 -7.57
CA THR A 68 8.05 -5.97 -7.71
C THR A 68 7.63 -5.41 -9.05
N GLU A 69 7.03 -6.25 -9.90
CA GLU A 69 6.56 -5.87 -11.21
C GLU A 69 5.07 -5.50 -11.18
N LEU A 70 4.78 -4.33 -11.73
CA LEU A 70 3.44 -3.76 -11.81
C LEU A 70 3.06 -3.56 -13.29
N ARG A 71 2.01 -4.23 -13.73
CA ARG A 71 1.37 -3.91 -15.00
C ARG A 71 0.46 -2.72 -14.83
N VAL A 72 0.59 -1.73 -15.68
CA VAL A 72 -0.28 -0.56 -15.78
C VAL A 72 -1.09 -0.64 -17.06
N ALA A 73 -2.41 -0.49 -16.94
CA ALA A 73 -3.36 -0.53 -18.03
C ALA A 73 -3.19 0.66 -18.98
N GLU A 74 -3.70 0.51 -20.18
CA GLU A 74 -3.88 1.64 -21.11
C GLU A 74 -4.90 2.64 -20.54
N ARG A 75 -4.62 3.93 -20.70
CA ARG A 75 -5.49 5.05 -20.27
C ARG A 75 -5.72 5.12 -18.75
N GLU A 76 -4.84 4.52 -17.94
CA GLU A 76 -4.87 4.71 -16.50
C GLU A 76 -4.63 6.19 -16.17
N GLN A 77 -5.52 6.79 -15.36
CA GLN A 77 -5.44 8.22 -15.04
C GLN A 77 -4.42 8.51 -13.95
N GLY A 78 -4.27 7.55 -13.05
CA GLY A 78 -3.36 7.63 -11.93
C GLY A 78 -3.88 6.89 -10.72
N PHE A 79 -2.96 6.53 -9.84
CA PHE A 79 -3.25 5.81 -8.60
C PHE A 79 -2.14 6.05 -7.58
N THR A 80 -2.40 5.67 -6.34
CA THR A 80 -1.41 5.71 -5.27
C THR A 80 -1.13 4.30 -4.78
N ILE A 81 0.13 3.94 -4.73
CA ILE A 81 0.64 2.73 -4.09
C ILE A 81 1.05 3.09 -2.67
N GLU A 82 0.75 2.21 -1.72
CA GLU A 82 1.32 2.26 -0.38
C GLU A 82 2.32 1.12 -0.21
N PHE A 83 3.54 1.49 0.14
CA PHE A 83 4.59 0.57 0.56
C PHE A 83 4.70 0.63 2.09
N TRP A 84 4.57 -0.51 2.74
CA TRP A 84 4.67 -0.67 4.19
C TRP A 84 5.82 -1.63 4.52
N GLY A 85 6.86 -1.10 5.16
CA GLY A 85 8.05 -1.86 5.51
C GLY A 85 8.19 -2.08 7.01
N GLU A 86 8.49 -3.30 7.42
CA GLU A 86 8.68 -3.64 8.83
C GLU A 86 9.91 -2.95 9.44
N PRO A 87 9.77 -2.42 10.68
CA PRO A 87 10.90 -1.89 11.42
C PRO A 87 11.82 -3.03 11.92
N PRO A 88 13.08 -2.74 12.26
CA PRO A 88 13.76 -1.44 12.24
C PRO A 88 14.44 -1.12 10.91
N GLU A 89 14.05 -1.74 9.82
CA GLU A 89 14.73 -1.64 8.53
C GLU A 89 14.47 -0.30 7.83
N ILE A 90 15.47 0.14 7.06
CA ILE A 90 15.35 1.27 6.12
C ILE A 90 15.37 0.70 4.70
N TYR A 91 14.30 0.96 3.98
CA TYR A 91 14.14 0.47 2.62
C TYR A 91 14.58 1.54 1.62
N GLU A 92 15.42 1.12 0.68
CA GLU A 92 15.82 1.94 -0.46
C GLU A 92 15.01 1.49 -1.67
N LEU A 93 14.37 2.45 -2.33
CA LEU A 93 13.48 2.19 -3.45
C LEU A 93 14.01 2.85 -4.72
N SER A 94 13.83 2.19 -5.87
CA SER A 94 13.94 2.81 -7.18
C SER A 94 12.80 2.34 -8.08
N ILE A 95 12.40 3.20 -9.00
CA ILE A 95 11.26 2.97 -9.89
C ILE A 95 11.76 2.97 -11.33
N GLN A 96 11.47 1.89 -12.05
CA GLN A 96 11.76 1.77 -13.47
C GLN A 96 10.48 1.92 -14.28
N SER A 97 10.53 2.80 -15.29
CA SER A 97 9.46 2.96 -16.28
C SER A 97 9.43 1.81 -17.28
N PRO A 98 8.34 1.64 -18.05
CA PRO A 98 8.27 0.64 -19.11
C PRO A 98 9.32 0.83 -20.22
N THR A 99 9.89 2.04 -20.34
CA THR A 99 10.96 2.34 -21.29
C THR A 99 12.36 1.98 -20.77
N GLY A 100 12.45 1.52 -19.51
CA GLY A 100 13.71 1.08 -18.90
C GLY A 100 14.45 2.14 -18.10
N GLU A 101 13.94 3.38 -18.06
CA GLU A 101 14.54 4.45 -17.25
C GLU A 101 14.31 4.20 -15.77
N ILE A 102 15.36 4.31 -14.95
CA ILE A 102 15.32 4.05 -13.50
C ILE A 102 15.59 5.35 -12.76
N LEU A 103 14.72 5.67 -11.79
CA LEU A 103 14.88 6.80 -10.90
C LEU A 103 14.87 6.33 -9.43
N GLU A 104 15.82 6.85 -8.65
CA GLU A 104 15.96 6.53 -7.23
C GLU A 104 15.00 7.37 -6.37
N VAL A 105 14.44 6.74 -5.35
CA VAL A 105 13.64 7.39 -4.31
C VAL A 105 14.54 7.70 -3.14
N SER A 106 14.66 8.99 -2.81
CA SER A 106 15.47 9.39 -1.66
C SER A 106 14.72 9.15 -0.34
N SER A 107 15.28 8.31 0.51
CA SER A 107 14.80 8.09 1.88
C SER A 107 15.19 9.20 2.86
N SER A 108 16.10 10.11 2.46
CA SER A 108 16.68 11.14 3.33
C SER A 108 15.93 12.47 3.36
N ILE A 109 14.93 12.67 2.49
CA ILE A 109 14.28 13.98 2.30
C ILE A 109 13.25 14.30 3.41
N GLY A 110 12.99 13.37 4.32
CA GLY A 110 11.99 13.58 5.38
C GLY A 110 10.57 13.70 4.80
N SER A 111 9.73 14.56 5.40
CA SER A 111 8.32 14.71 5.02
C SER A 111 8.05 15.49 3.72
N ARG A 112 9.08 15.77 2.90
CA ARG A 112 8.89 16.46 1.62
C ARG A 112 8.49 15.50 0.52
N THR A 113 7.58 15.93 -0.34
CA THR A 113 7.23 15.20 -1.56
C THR A 113 8.38 15.30 -2.55
N GLN A 114 8.84 14.16 -3.04
CA GLN A 114 9.78 14.06 -4.13
C GLN A 114 8.99 13.89 -5.44
N GLU A 115 9.30 14.65 -6.47
CA GLU A 115 8.80 14.46 -7.82
C GLU A 115 9.85 13.72 -8.65
N LEU A 116 9.46 12.59 -9.23
CA LEU A 116 10.24 11.84 -10.20
C LEU A 116 9.64 12.11 -11.58
N SER A 117 10.43 12.69 -12.46
CA SER A 117 10.04 13.00 -13.84
C SER A 117 10.89 12.17 -14.80
N PHE A 118 10.25 11.32 -15.57
CA PHE A 118 10.89 10.46 -16.56
C PHE A 118 11.09 11.23 -17.87
N VAL A 119 12.16 10.93 -18.59
CA VAL A 119 12.49 11.61 -19.87
C VAL A 119 11.71 10.99 -21.03
N PHE A 120 11.53 9.67 -21.00
CA PHE A 120 10.95 8.92 -22.13
C PHE A 120 9.45 8.65 -22.01
N VAL A 121 8.81 9.06 -20.91
CA VAL A 121 7.37 8.97 -20.70
C VAL A 121 6.87 10.24 -20.01
N GLU A 122 5.65 10.66 -20.30
CA GLU A 122 5.06 11.87 -19.69
C GLU A 122 4.60 11.64 -18.23
N THR A 123 4.84 10.47 -17.69
CA THR A 123 4.44 10.08 -16.33
C THR A 123 5.20 10.89 -15.29
N LYS A 124 4.48 11.39 -14.30
CA LYS A 124 5.06 11.93 -13.07
C LYS A 124 4.75 11.02 -11.90
N VAL A 125 5.75 10.78 -11.07
CA VAL A 125 5.58 10.01 -9.85
C VAL A 125 5.95 10.89 -8.66
N TYR A 126 4.99 11.08 -7.75
CA TYR A 126 5.19 11.82 -6.51
C TYR A 126 5.38 10.83 -5.37
N VAL A 127 6.48 10.96 -4.65
CA VAL A 127 6.83 10.07 -3.55
C VAL A 127 6.90 10.84 -2.24
N ASN A 128 6.18 10.33 -1.23
CA ASN A 128 6.29 10.79 0.15
C ASN A 128 6.83 9.63 0.99
N TYR A 129 8.02 9.78 1.51
CA TYR A 129 8.69 8.80 2.36
C TYR A 129 8.52 9.18 3.83
N ILE A 130 7.83 8.34 4.60
CA ILE A 130 7.66 8.45 6.06
C ILE A 130 8.46 7.31 6.67
N LEU A 131 9.63 7.64 7.22
CA LEU A 131 10.55 6.65 7.76
C LEU A 131 9.94 5.87 8.93
N ILE A 132 9.17 6.54 9.77
CA ILE A 132 8.46 5.93 10.91
C ILE A 132 7.04 6.48 10.92
N GLU A 133 6.08 5.64 10.56
CA GLU A 133 4.66 5.96 10.73
C GLU A 133 4.31 5.85 12.23
N ARG A 134 3.64 6.87 12.77
CA ARG A 134 3.50 7.06 14.24
C ARG A 134 2.69 6.01 14.96
N GLN A 135 1.71 5.40 14.30
CA GLN A 135 0.80 4.44 14.93
C GLN A 135 1.36 3.02 14.92
N THR A 136 2.14 2.69 13.90
CA THR A 136 2.63 1.33 13.66
C THR A 136 4.12 1.17 13.92
N GLY A 137 4.89 2.25 13.77
CA GLY A 137 6.36 2.19 13.74
C GLY A 137 6.94 1.73 12.40
N TYR A 138 6.10 1.35 11.44
CA TYR A 138 6.52 0.90 10.10
C TYR A 138 7.01 2.07 9.24
N SER A 139 7.84 1.76 8.26
CA SER A 139 8.12 2.70 7.17
C SER A 139 6.92 2.72 6.23
N LEU A 140 6.47 3.92 5.87
CA LEU A 140 5.38 4.11 4.91
C LEU A 140 5.85 4.98 3.76
N VAL A 141 5.71 4.48 2.52
CA VAL A 141 6.02 5.25 1.33
C VAL A 141 4.78 5.32 0.45
N TYR A 142 4.27 6.54 0.25
CA TYR A 142 3.25 6.81 -0.75
C TYR A 142 3.92 7.06 -2.10
N ILE A 143 3.55 6.25 -3.11
CA ILE A 143 4.03 6.38 -4.48
C ILE A 143 2.82 6.69 -5.36
N ARG A 144 2.66 7.96 -5.72
CA ARG A 144 1.53 8.41 -6.52
C ARG A 144 1.94 8.57 -7.98
N PHE A 145 1.36 7.75 -8.83
CA PHE A 145 1.48 7.84 -10.28
C PHE A 145 0.46 8.83 -10.83
N PHE A 146 0.91 9.69 -11.70
CA PHE A 146 0.09 10.65 -12.41
C PHE A 146 0.27 10.48 -13.92
N HIS A 147 -0.81 10.16 -14.63
CA HIS A 147 -0.81 9.78 -16.05
C HIS A 147 0.26 8.72 -16.37
N PRO A 148 0.21 7.55 -15.73
CA PRO A 148 1.24 6.55 -15.92
C PRO A 148 1.18 5.99 -17.36
N ALA A 149 2.35 5.85 -17.98
CA ALA A 149 2.48 5.13 -19.23
C ALA A 149 2.07 3.66 -19.03
N SER A 150 1.32 3.11 -19.98
CA SER A 150 0.96 1.69 -19.96
C SER A 150 2.19 0.80 -20.14
N GLY A 151 2.13 -0.39 -19.55
CA GLY A 151 3.22 -1.36 -19.60
C GLY A 151 3.68 -1.86 -18.25
N ILE A 152 4.86 -2.43 -18.20
CA ILE A 152 5.42 -3.01 -16.98
C ILE A 152 6.35 -2.01 -16.31
N TRP A 153 5.95 -1.58 -15.13
CA TRP A 153 6.76 -0.82 -14.20
C TRP A 153 7.43 -1.76 -13.22
N LYS A 154 8.62 -1.39 -12.71
CA LYS A 154 9.32 -2.17 -11.70
C LYS A 154 9.64 -1.28 -10.50
N ILE A 155 9.40 -1.81 -9.32
CA ILE A 155 9.81 -1.22 -8.06
C ILE A 155 10.91 -2.11 -7.49
N PHE A 156 12.12 -1.58 -7.46
CA PHE A 156 13.25 -2.23 -6.83
C PHE A 156 13.29 -1.84 -5.37
N THR A 157 13.34 -2.82 -4.49
CA THR A 157 13.42 -2.63 -3.05
C THR A 157 14.71 -3.25 -2.52
N GLN A 158 15.46 -2.50 -1.72
CA GLN A 158 16.65 -2.98 -1.02
C GLN A 158 16.47 -2.72 0.49
N ALA A 159 16.95 -3.65 1.31
CA ALA A 159 16.98 -3.51 2.76
C ALA A 159 18.40 -3.12 3.18
N ARG A 160 18.56 -1.97 3.82
CA ARG A 160 19.89 -1.41 4.16
C ARG A 160 20.68 -2.29 5.13
N ASN A 161 20.01 -2.81 6.16
CA ASN A 161 20.64 -3.62 7.20
C ASN A 161 20.56 -5.12 6.94
N GLN A 162 19.89 -5.54 5.86
CA GLN A 162 19.77 -6.94 5.40
C GLN A 162 19.27 -7.91 6.49
N GLN A 163 18.39 -7.44 7.36
CA GLN A 163 17.76 -8.28 8.37
C GLN A 163 16.61 -9.10 7.77
N ASN A 164 16.16 -10.12 8.48
CA ASN A 164 14.94 -10.84 8.13
C ASN A 164 13.73 -9.95 8.39
N VAL A 165 13.32 -9.21 7.36
CA VAL A 165 12.21 -8.27 7.41
C VAL A 165 11.32 -8.43 6.19
N GLN A 166 10.09 -8.04 6.35
CA GLN A 166 9.06 -8.12 5.33
C GLN A 166 8.57 -6.72 4.96
N PHE A 167 8.12 -6.57 3.73
CA PHE A 167 7.36 -5.40 3.30
C PHE A 167 6.12 -5.82 2.53
N HIS A 168 5.15 -4.94 2.49
CA HIS A 168 3.91 -5.08 1.74
C HIS A 168 3.72 -3.89 0.81
N ILE A 169 3.22 -4.14 -0.39
CA ILE A 169 2.86 -3.09 -1.36
C ILE A 169 1.40 -3.28 -1.75
N TRP A 170 0.63 -2.21 -1.66
CA TRP A 170 -0.80 -2.21 -1.89
C TRP A 170 -1.20 -1.22 -2.99
N LEU A 171 -2.01 -1.71 -3.92
CA LEU A 171 -2.77 -0.89 -4.87
C LEU A 171 -4.13 -0.51 -4.26
N PRO A 172 -4.82 0.51 -4.80
CA PRO A 172 -6.20 0.81 -4.42
C PRO A 172 -7.14 -0.38 -4.67
N VAL A 173 -8.29 -0.38 -3.99
CA VAL A 173 -9.35 -1.37 -4.23
C VAL A 173 -9.90 -1.29 -5.65
N GLU A 174 -10.49 -2.39 -6.11
CA GLU A 174 -11.19 -2.45 -7.40
C GLU A 174 -12.22 -1.32 -7.53
N GLY A 175 -12.31 -0.73 -8.72
CA GLY A 175 -13.16 0.43 -9.01
C GLY A 175 -12.49 1.80 -8.81
N LEU A 176 -11.37 1.87 -8.06
CA LEU A 176 -10.52 3.06 -7.99
C LEU A 176 -9.29 2.96 -8.91
N ILE A 177 -9.08 1.80 -9.49
CA ILE A 177 -7.98 1.50 -10.43
C ILE A 177 -8.54 0.58 -11.51
N SER A 178 -7.94 0.57 -12.69
CA SER A 178 -8.29 -0.37 -13.76
C SER A 178 -8.02 -1.82 -13.34
N GLN A 179 -8.90 -2.76 -13.70
CA GLN A 179 -8.70 -4.19 -13.47
C GLN A 179 -7.48 -4.76 -14.21
N ASP A 180 -7.02 -4.07 -15.26
CA ASP A 180 -5.82 -4.41 -16.00
C ASP A 180 -4.53 -3.80 -15.41
N THR A 181 -4.64 -3.07 -14.30
CA THR A 181 -3.52 -2.56 -13.49
C THR A 181 -3.37 -3.41 -12.24
N TYR A 182 -2.30 -4.22 -12.18
CA TYR A 182 -2.11 -5.21 -11.12
C TYR A 182 -0.64 -5.63 -10.97
N PHE A 183 -0.29 -6.24 -9.84
CA PHE A 183 1.03 -6.86 -9.64
C PHE A 183 1.13 -8.20 -10.38
N LEU A 184 2.24 -8.44 -11.09
CA LEU A 184 2.46 -9.69 -11.83
C LEU A 184 2.62 -10.88 -10.88
N GLU A 185 3.30 -10.67 -9.75
CA GLU A 185 3.48 -11.63 -8.67
C GLU A 185 2.73 -11.17 -7.43
N PRO A 186 1.40 -11.38 -7.35
CA PRO A 186 0.60 -10.94 -6.23
C PRO A 186 0.76 -11.87 -5.02
N SER A 187 0.60 -11.30 -3.83
CA SER A 187 0.39 -12.06 -2.61
C SER A 187 -1.09 -12.49 -2.48
N PRO A 188 -1.37 -13.67 -1.93
CA PRO A 188 -2.75 -14.14 -1.71
C PRO A 188 -3.49 -13.39 -0.58
N TYR A 189 -2.78 -12.61 0.23
CA TYR A 189 -3.36 -11.89 1.38
C TYR A 189 -3.85 -10.52 0.92
N THR A 190 -5.15 -10.40 0.66
CA THR A 190 -5.76 -9.21 0.06
C THR A 190 -6.96 -8.70 0.87
N THR A 191 -6.96 -8.92 2.18
CA THR A 191 -8.00 -8.37 3.05
C THR A 191 -7.93 -6.85 3.12
N VAL A 192 -9.09 -6.20 3.22
CA VAL A 192 -9.14 -4.75 3.43
C VAL A 192 -8.60 -4.38 4.81
N THR A 193 -8.01 -3.20 4.91
CA THR A 193 -7.45 -2.68 6.16
C THR A 193 -8.46 -1.97 7.04
N ALA A 194 -9.53 -1.45 6.46
CA ALA A 194 -10.55 -0.71 7.18
C ALA A 194 -11.94 -1.09 6.64
N PRO A 195 -12.91 -1.33 7.53
CA PRO A 195 -12.85 -1.23 8.99
C PRO A 195 -12.37 -2.50 9.71
N GLY A 196 -11.74 -3.43 9.01
CA GLY A 196 -11.30 -4.73 9.51
C GLY A 196 -10.09 -4.72 10.42
#